data_912532af30d8a85b3587b69e1e3f1ce6
#
_entry.id   912532af30d8a85b3587b69e1e3f1ce6
#
_cell.length_a   1.000
_cell.length_b   1.000
_cell.length_c   1.000
_cell.angle_alpha   90.00
_cell.angle_beta   90.00
_cell.angle_gamma   90.00
#
_symmetry.space_group_name_H-M   'P 1'
#
loop_
_entity.id
_entity.type
_entity.pdbx_description
1 polymer ?
#
loop_
_entity_poly.entity_id
_entity_poly.type
_entity_poly.pdbx_seq_one_letter_code
_entity_poly.pdbx_strand_id
1 'polypeptide(L)'
;MHLTCLSLPAPDCLRRAIIPTRDDLPPLPPGQAAHLCATAPIACGDDTAIPVAQWAGRMPIAHAALRARDHGAWHGRALHDLPAPDVARWIADPDFAPPDGESLRAVLVRAADWLSRCPTGHANMMVIADTMVIRALVLATLGTGAEAFAALDIGPCTRTLVTFHNRWRVREAGAAITF
;
A
#
# COMPACT_ATOMS: atom_id res chain seq x y z
N MET A 1 -14.38 -14.60 4.64
CA MET A 1 -13.75 -13.76 3.61
C MET A 1 -12.25 -13.75 3.79
N HIS A 2 -11.50 -13.80 2.68
CA HIS A 2 -10.05 -13.63 2.68
C HIS A 2 -9.69 -12.38 1.86
N LEU A 3 -8.82 -11.56 2.42
CA LEU A 3 -8.24 -10.42 1.76
C LEU A 3 -6.75 -10.73 1.54
N THR A 4 -6.38 -10.98 0.29
CA THR A 4 -4.98 -11.21 -0.10
C THR A 4 -4.40 -9.89 -0.60
N CYS A 5 -3.45 -9.34 0.13
CA CYS A 5 -2.76 -8.11 -0.24
C CYS A 5 -1.41 -8.44 -0.88
N LEU A 6 -1.15 -7.86 -2.04
CA LEU A 6 0.12 -7.92 -2.73
C LEU A 6 0.76 -6.55 -2.73
N SER A 7 1.99 -6.47 -2.22
CA SER A 7 2.75 -5.23 -2.26
C SER A 7 3.36 -5.00 -3.63
N LEU A 8 3.20 -3.78 -4.13
CA LEU A 8 3.84 -3.33 -5.37
C LEU A 8 5.37 -3.38 -5.25
N PRO A 9 6.09 -3.55 -6.37
CA PRO A 9 7.54 -3.41 -6.39
C PRO A 9 7.96 -2.00 -5.97
N ALA A 10 9.16 -1.89 -5.39
CA ALA A 10 9.72 -0.60 -5.03
C ALA A 10 10.20 0.12 -6.31
N PRO A 11 9.86 1.40 -6.49
CA PRO A 11 10.39 2.21 -7.59
C PRO A 11 11.93 2.34 -7.51
N ASP A 12 12.60 2.34 -8.65
CA ASP A 12 14.07 2.43 -8.71
C ASP A 12 14.63 3.76 -8.16
N CYS A 13 13.83 4.83 -8.19
CA CYS A 13 14.19 6.13 -7.63
C CYS A 13 14.48 6.07 -6.12
N LEU A 14 13.86 5.15 -5.38
CA LEU A 14 14.12 4.95 -3.94
C LEU A 14 15.56 4.54 -3.63
N ARG A 15 16.24 3.80 -4.52
CA ARG A 15 17.66 3.45 -4.37
C ARG A 15 18.59 4.66 -4.39
N ARG A 16 18.13 5.75 -4.97
CA ARG A 16 18.82 7.05 -5.03
C ARG A 16 18.30 8.03 -3.98
N ALA A 17 17.49 7.55 -3.03
CA ALA A 17 16.81 8.38 -2.03
C ALA A 17 15.98 9.52 -2.66
N ILE A 18 15.36 9.27 -3.83
CA ILE A 18 14.45 10.19 -4.49
C ILE A 18 13.01 9.77 -4.14
N ILE A 19 12.18 10.74 -3.77
CA ILE A 19 10.78 10.52 -3.45
C ILE A 19 10.03 10.19 -4.75
N PRO A 20 9.30 9.05 -4.83
CA PRO A 20 8.63 8.63 -6.03
C PRO A 20 7.59 9.64 -6.53
N THR A 21 7.47 9.76 -7.83
CA THR A 21 6.32 10.36 -8.50
C THR A 21 5.30 9.27 -8.86
N ARG A 22 4.14 9.67 -9.38
CA ARG A 22 3.11 8.72 -9.84
C ARG A 22 3.57 7.87 -11.04
N ASP A 23 4.55 8.33 -11.79
CA ASP A 23 5.06 7.67 -13.00
C ASP A 23 6.21 6.69 -12.70
N ASP A 24 6.69 6.65 -11.45
CA ASP A 24 7.86 5.86 -11.05
C ASP A 24 7.57 4.40 -10.69
N LEU A 25 6.35 3.93 -10.88
CA LEU A 25 6.02 2.52 -10.61
C LEU A 25 6.63 1.59 -11.67
N PRO A 26 7.52 0.67 -11.28
CA PRO A 26 8.03 -0.31 -12.22
C PRO A 26 6.91 -1.25 -12.67
N PRO A 27 6.94 -1.74 -13.92
CA PRO A 27 5.97 -2.72 -14.38
C PRO A 27 6.09 -4.01 -13.57
N LEU A 28 4.95 -4.53 -13.13
CA LEU A 28 4.90 -5.81 -12.43
C LEU A 28 5.31 -6.95 -13.39
N PRO A 29 6.10 -7.94 -12.92
CA PRO A 29 6.54 -9.04 -13.75
C PRO A 29 5.36 -9.86 -14.31
N PRO A 30 5.30 -10.15 -15.63
CA PRO A 30 4.14 -10.80 -16.26
C PRO A 30 3.76 -12.17 -15.69
N GLY A 31 4.74 -12.96 -15.24
CA GLY A 31 4.50 -14.32 -14.72
C GLY A 31 3.79 -14.41 -13.38
N GLN A 32 3.71 -13.32 -12.64
CA GLN A 32 3.13 -13.31 -11.29
C GLN A 32 1.59 -13.20 -11.29
N ALA A 33 1.01 -12.78 -12.40
CA ALA A 33 -0.43 -12.54 -12.52
C ALA A 33 -1.27 -13.82 -12.59
N ALA A 34 -0.78 -14.86 -13.22
CA ALA A 34 -1.60 -15.99 -13.66
C ALA A 34 -2.17 -16.83 -12.50
N HIS A 35 -1.46 -16.97 -11.40
CA HIS A 35 -1.90 -17.83 -10.30
C HIS A 35 -2.68 -17.10 -9.20
N LEU A 36 -2.43 -15.81 -9.01
CA LEU A 36 -2.98 -15.05 -7.88
C LEU A 36 -4.30 -14.34 -8.22
N CYS A 37 -4.53 -14.06 -9.49
CA CYS A 37 -5.64 -13.21 -9.95
C CYS A 37 -6.81 -13.96 -10.60
N ALA A 38 -6.81 -15.30 -10.66
CA ALA A 38 -7.69 -16.03 -11.55
C ALA A 38 -9.20 -15.77 -11.34
N THR A 39 -9.67 -15.55 -10.12
CA THR A 39 -11.12 -15.47 -9.84
C THR A 39 -11.54 -14.36 -8.87
N ALA A 40 -10.65 -13.85 -8.00
CA ALA A 40 -11.03 -12.87 -6.98
C ALA A 40 -11.09 -11.44 -7.54
N PRO A 41 -12.05 -10.59 -7.16
CA PRO A 41 -12.03 -9.16 -7.48
C PRO A 41 -10.72 -8.52 -7.03
N ILE A 42 -10.17 -7.60 -7.84
CA ILE A 42 -8.95 -6.86 -7.53
C ILE A 42 -9.34 -5.44 -7.15
N ALA A 43 -8.87 -4.98 -5.98
CA ALA A 43 -8.93 -3.59 -5.56
C ALA A 43 -7.51 -2.99 -5.55
N CYS A 44 -7.37 -1.75 -5.99
CA CYS A 44 -6.08 -1.03 -5.96
C CYS A 44 -6.29 0.47 -5.80
N GLY A 45 -5.20 1.22 -5.67
CA GLY A 45 -5.24 2.69 -5.76
C GLY A 45 -5.69 3.15 -7.14
N ASP A 46 -6.31 4.31 -7.20
CA ASP A 46 -6.67 4.96 -8.47
C ASP A 46 -5.42 5.38 -9.28
N ASP A 47 -4.33 5.68 -8.59
CA ASP A 47 -3.01 5.97 -9.15
C ASP A 47 -2.33 4.75 -9.80
N THR A 48 -2.70 3.53 -9.41
CA THR A 48 -2.09 2.28 -9.87
C THR A 48 -3.00 1.42 -10.73
N ALA A 49 -4.21 1.88 -11.03
CA ALA A 49 -5.23 1.08 -11.73
C ALA A 49 -4.78 0.60 -13.12
N ILE A 50 -4.10 1.45 -13.90
CA ILE A 50 -3.62 1.09 -15.25
C ILE A 50 -2.49 0.04 -15.20
N PRO A 51 -1.38 0.25 -14.43
CA PRO A 51 -0.36 -0.79 -14.31
C PRO A 51 -0.90 -2.11 -13.77
N VAL A 52 -1.80 -2.07 -12.79
CA VAL A 52 -2.44 -3.28 -12.25
C VAL A 52 -3.31 -3.97 -13.30
N ALA A 53 -4.08 -3.21 -14.10
CA ALA A 53 -4.89 -3.79 -15.18
C ALA A 53 -4.03 -4.49 -16.24
N GLN A 54 -2.92 -3.86 -16.63
CA GLN A 54 -1.97 -4.44 -17.59
C GLN A 54 -1.35 -5.74 -17.07
N TRP A 55 -0.97 -5.74 -15.80
CA TRP A 55 -0.38 -6.91 -15.14
C TRP A 55 -1.39 -8.05 -14.94
N ALA A 56 -2.60 -7.74 -14.46
CA ALA A 56 -3.62 -8.73 -14.16
C ALA A 56 -4.41 -9.20 -15.38
N GLY A 57 -4.26 -8.54 -16.53
CA GLY A 57 -5.06 -8.80 -17.73
C GLY A 57 -6.53 -8.43 -17.59
N ARG A 58 -6.91 -7.65 -16.58
CA ARG A 58 -8.29 -7.21 -16.32
C ARG A 58 -8.32 -5.95 -15.47
N MET A 59 -9.39 -5.16 -15.60
CA MET A 59 -9.56 -3.93 -14.84
C MET A 59 -9.81 -4.20 -13.35
N PRO A 60 -9.04 -3.59 -12.45
CA PRO A 60 -9.30 -3.59 -11.03
C PRO A 60 -10.40 -2.58 -10.66
N ILE A 61 -10.93 -2.69 -9.45
CA ILE A 61 -11.76 -1.67 -8.83
C ILE A 61 -10.81 -0.64 -8.19
N ALA A 62 -10.80 0.57 -8.73
CA ALA A 62 -9.96 1.66 -8.23
C ALA A 62 -10.58 2.31 -6.98
N HIS A 63 -9.75 2.51 -5.95
CA HIS A 63 -10.14 3.17 -4.70
C HIS A 63 -9.10 4.20 -4.30
N ALA A 64 -9.47 5.47 -4.18
CA ALA A 64 -8.59 6.53 -3.70
C ALA A 64 -8.00 6.22 -2.29
N ALA A 65 -8.71 5.45 -1.49
CA ALA A 65 -8.23 5.02 -0.17
C ALA A 65 -7.06 4.03 -0.22
N LEU A 66 -6.78 3.40 -1.36
CA LEU A 66 -5.68 2.43 -1.55
C LEU A 66 -4.50 3.03 -2.35
N ARG A 67 -4.56 4.31 -2.72
CA ARG A 67 -3.45 4.99 -3.43
C ARG A 67 -2.21 5.10 -2.53
N ALA A 68 -1.05 5.23 -3.13
CA ALA A 68 0.19 5.54 -2.42
C ALA A 68 0.06 6.84 -1.61
N ARG A 69 0.96 7.06 -0.63
CA ARG A 69 1.01 8.31 0.12
C ARG A 69 1.38 9.45 -0.82
N ASP A 70 0.59 10.52 -0.75
CA ASP A 70 0.89 11.74 -1.50
C ASP A 70 2.02 12.51 -0.78
N HIS A 71 3.11 12.74 -1.50
CA HIS A 71 4.26 13.50 -0.99
C HIS A 71 4.24 14.98 -1.43
N GLY A 72 3.19 15.42 -2.12
CA GLY A 72 2.98 16.82 -2.51
C GLY A 72 4.18 17.41 -3.24
N ALA A 73 4.65 18.57 -2.78
CA ALA A 73 5.78 19.28 -3.37
C ALA A 73 7.13 18.53 -3.27
N TRP A 74 7.19 17.39 -2.57
CA TRP A 74 8.41 16.58 -2.47
C TRP A 74 8.54 15.52 -3.57
N HIS A 75 7.51 15.28 -4.36
CA HIS A 75 7.58 14.33 -5.49
C HIS A 75 8.75 14.64 -6.42
N GLY A 76 9.54 13.64 -6.76
CA GLY A 76 10.72 13.73 -7.64
C GLY A 76 11.95 14.38 -7.01
N ARG A 77 11.87 14.84 -5.76
CA ARG A 77 13.00 15.45 -5.06
C ARG A 77 13.84 14.40 -4.34
N ALA A 78 15.15 14.62 -4.31
CA ALA A 78 16.03 13.81 -3.49
C ALA A 78 15.93 14.23 -2.01
N LEU A 79 15.99 13.27 -1.08
CA LEU A 79 15.87 13.55 0.35
C LEU A 79 16.92 14.53 0.85
N HIS A 80 18.14 14.51 0.27
CA HIS A 80 19.21 15.43 0.65
C HIS A 80 19.00 16.88 0.16
N ASP A 81 18.08 17.11 -0.78
CA ASP A 81 17.68 18.44 -1.26
C ASP A 81 16.55 19.06 -0.43
N LEU A 82 16.00 18.29 0.49
CA LEU A 82 14.94 18.76 1.38
C LEU A 82 15.51 19.36 2.67
N PRO A 83 14.79 20.29 3.32
CA PRO A 83 15.21 20.82 4.62
C PRO A 83 15.36 19.69 5.64
N ALA A 84 16.55 19.50 6.20
CA ALA A 84 16.81 18.42 7.14
C ALA A 84 15.86 18.39 8.36
N PRO A 85 15.42 19.53 8.94
CA PRO A 85 14.42 19.54 10.01
C PRO A 85 13.07 18.97 9.57
N ASP A 86 12.64 19.22 8.33
CA ASP A 86 11.37 18.73 7.83
C ASP A 86 11.43 17.21 7.54
N VAL A 87 12.56 16.72 7.02
CA VAL A 87 12.80 15.29 6.85
C VAL A 87 12.79 14.58 8.20
N ALA A 88 13.45 15.14 9.21
CA ALA A 88 13.44 14.58 10.56
C ALA A 88 12.02 14.50 11.15
N ARG A 89 11.23 15.56 10.98
CA ARG A 89 9.82 15.56 11.38
C ARG A 89 9.00 14.54 10.60
N TRP A 90 9.18 14.46 9.28
CA TRP A 90 8.45 13.50 8.44
C TRP A 90 8.68 12.04 8.84
N ILE A 91 9.87 11.73 9.38
CA ILE A 91 10.21 10.39 9.89
C ILE A 91 9.62 10.16 11.28
N ALA A 92 9.67 11.17 12.17
CA ALA A 92 9.34 11.00 13.59
C ALA A 92 7.89 11.34 13.95
N ASP A 93 7.26 12.26 13.21
CA ASP A 93 5.94 12.80 13.49
C ASP A 93 4.91 12.26 12.48
N PRO A 94 4.01 11.34 12.87
CA PRO A 94 3.01 10.78 11.97
C PRO A 94 1.98 11.81 11.48
N ASP A 95 1.89 12.96 12.10
CA ASP A 95 0.98 14.05 11.72
C ASP A 95 1.63 15.04 10.74
N PHE A 96 2.95 14.99 10.60
CA PHE A 96 3.64 15.84 9.64
C PHE A 96 3.29 15.42 8.19
N ALA A 97 2.87 16.41 7.39
CA ALA A 97 2.65 16.28 5.96
C ALA A 97 3.66 17.17 5.20
N PRO A 98 4.25 16.69 4.09
CA PRO A 98 4.91 17.57 3.14
C PRO A 98 3.94 18.64 2.63
N PRO A 99 4.44 19.81 2.16
CA PRO A 99 3.56 20.81 1.55
C PRO A 99 2.71 20.21 0.44
N ASP A 100 1.40 20.44 0.48
CA ASP A 100 0.39 19.89 -0.44
C ASP A 100 0.32 18.34 -0.45
N GLY A 101 0.94 17.69 0.53
CA GLY A 101 0.99 16.23 0.64
C GLY A 101 0.13 15.68 1.78
N GLU A 102 0.32 14.41 2.07
CA GLU A 102 -0.45 13.63 3.04
C GLU A 102 0.43 13.20 4.23
N SER A 103 -0.11 13.28 5.44
CA SER A 103 0.56 12.74 6.63
C SER A 103 0.46 11.21 6.69
N LEU A 104 1.34 10.55 7.46
CA LEU A 104 1.21 9.12 7.72
C LEU A 104 -0.14 8.80 8.37
N ARG A 105 -0.57 9.61 9.33
CA ARG A 105 -1.87 9.41 10.01
C ARG A 105 -3.04 9.45 9.03
N ALA A 106 -3.03 10.35 8.04
CA ALA A 106 -4.07 10.40 7.02
C ALA A 106 -4.15 9.10 6.20
N VAL A 107 -2.98 8.52 5.83
CA VAL A 107 -2.93 7.21 5.16
C VAL A 107 -3.54 6.11 6.03
N LEU A 108 -3.20 6.07 7.33
CA LEU A 108 -3.73 5.08 8.26
C LEU A 108 -5.25 5.20 8.41
N VAL A 109 -5.76 6.42 8.53
CA VAL A 109 -7.20 6.70 8.67
C VAL A 109 -7.96 6.23 7.43
N ARG A 110 -7.53 6.61 6.21
CA ARG A 110 -8.24 6.21 4.99
C ARG A 110 -8.19 4.71 4.72
N ALA A 111 -7.07 4.06 5.07
CA ALA A 111 -6.95 2.60 4.95
C ALA A 111 -7.88 1.87 5.93
N ALA A 112 -7.96 2.33 7.19
CA ALA A 112 -8.87 1.80 8.20
C ALA A 112 -10.34 1.99 7.80
N ASP A 113 -10.68 3.16 7.29
CA ASP A 113 -12.01 3.50 6.78
C ASP A 113 -12.41 2.57 5.61
N TRP A 114 -11.50 2.35 4.66
CA TRP A 114 -11.73 1.44 3.55
C TRP A 114 -11.97 0.01 4.04
N LEU A 115 -11.12 -0.48 4.95
CA LEU A 115 -11.23 -1.82 5.53
C LEU A 115 -12.56 -2.01 6.26
N SER A 116 -13.03 -0.98 6.99
CA SER A 116 -14.29 -1.02 7.74
C SER A 116 -15.52 -1.15 6.83
N ARG A 117 -15.44 -0.61 5.61
CA ARG A 117 -16.49 -0.64 4.59
C ARG A 117 -16.34 -1.80 3.61
N CYS A 118 -15.28 -2.58 3.74
CA CYS A 118 -15.04 -3.72 2.86
C CYS A 118 -16.19 -4.73 3.01
N PRO A 119 -16.86 -5.11 1.91
CA PRO A 119 -18.00 -6.03 1.98
C PRO A 119 -17.55 -7.41 2.44
N THR A 120 -17.95 -7.79 3.64
CA THR A 120 -17.53 -9.04 4.29
C THR A 120 -18.30 -10.28 3.81
N GLY A 121 -19.28 -10.10 2.94
CA GLY A 121 -20.09 -11.18 2.37
C GLY A 121 -19.46 -11.91 1.17
N HIS A 122 -18.38 -11.42 0.60
CA HIS A 122 -17.69 -12.05 -0.52
C HIS A 122 -16.62 -13.03 -0.06
N ALA A 123 -16.42 -14.10 -0.83
CA ALA A 123 -15.50 -15.17 -0.44
C ALA A 123 -14.04 -14.70 -0.38
N ASN A 124 -13.54 -14.01 -1.39
CA ASN A 124 -12.15 -13.58 -1.50
C ASN A 124 -12.05 -12.25 -2.27
N MET A 125 -11.07 -11.42 -1.91
CA MET A 125 -10.69 -10.20 -2.62
C MET A 125 -9.17 -10.09 -2.63
N MET A 126 -8.61 -9.54 -3.69
CA MET A 126 -7.21 -9.18 -3.78
C MET A 126 -7.05 -7.66 -3.67
N VAL A 127 -6.08 -7.21 -2.90
CA VAL A 127 -5.64 -5.81 -2.85
C VAL A 127 -4.23 -5.71 -3.41
N ILE A 128 -4.01 -4.79 -4.33
CA ILE A 128 -2.69 -4.48 -4.86
C ILE A 128 -2.40 -3.02 -4.53
N ALA A 129 -1.41 -2.79 -3.69
CA ALA A 129 -1.06 -1.46 -3.21
C ALA A 129 0.43 -1.37 -2.85
N ASP A 130 0.92 -0.18 -2.54
CA ASP A 130 2.26 -0.03 -2.02
C ASP A 130 2.41 -0.62 -0.60
N THR A 131 3.64 -0.79 -0.16
CA THR A 131 3.96 -1.39 1.14
C THR A 131 3.39 -0.59 2.31
N MET A 132 3.37 0.75 2.20
CA MET A 132 2.84 1.63 3.25
C MET A 132 1.33 1.44 3.45
N VAL A 133 0.58 1.34 2.37
CA VAL A 133 -0.88 1.10 2.42
C VAL A 133 -1.17 -0.29 2.99
N ILE A 134 -0.40 -1.31 2.60
CA ILE A 134 -0.59 -2.65 3.15
C ILE A 134 -0.26 -2.69 4.65
N ARG A 135 0.82 -2.02 5.10
CA ARG A 135 1.12 -1.84 6.53
C ARG A 135 -0.05 -1.15 7.25
N ALA A 136 -0.64 -0.11 6.64
CA ALA A 136 -1.80 0.58 7.20
C ALA A 136 -3.00 -0.35 7.36
N LEU A 137 -3.30 -1.22 6.38
CA LEU A 137 -4.37 -2.22 6.49
C LEU A 137 -4.10 -3.25 7.58
N VAL A 138 -2.85 -3.67 7.76
CA VAL A 138 -2.46 -4.57 8.86
C VAL A 138 -2.66 -3.90 10.21
N LEU A 139 -2.21 -2.66 10.39
CA LEU A 139 -2.39 -1.92 11.64
C LEU A 139 -3.89 -1.69 11.95
N ALA A 140 -4.69 -1.35 10.95
CA ALA A 140 -6.15 -1.26 11.10
C ALA A 140 -6.76 -2.59 11.54
N THR A 141 -6.28 -3.71 11.00
CA THR A 141 -6.73 -5.05 11.39
C THR A 141 -6.36 -5.37 12.83
N LEU A 142 -5.19 -4.94 13.30
CA LEU A 142 -4.71 -5.14 14.66
C LEU A 142 -5.33 -4.17 15.68
N GLY A 143 -6.00 -3.11 15.20
CA GLY A 143 -6.56 -2.05 16.04
C GLY A 143 -5.49 -1.16 16.68
N THR A 144 -4.33 -1.02 16.03
CA THR A 144 -3.21 -0.17 16.47
C THR A 144 -3.08 1.06 15.58
N GLY A 145 -2.40 2.07 16.07
CA GLY A 145 -2.18 3.35 15.38
C GLY A 145 -0.77 3.52 14.82
N ALA A 146 -0.42 4.77 14.60
CA ALA A 146 0.86 5.17 13.99
C ALA A 146 2.08 4.77 14.82
N GLU A 147 1.93 4.60 16.14
CA GLU A 147 2.98 4.18 17.06
C GLU A 147 3.56 2.80 16.72
N ALA A 148 2.73 1.91 16.16
CA ALA A 148 3.16 0.57 15.76
C ALA A 148 3.71 0.53 14.32
N PHE A 149 3.63 1.62 13.56
CA PHE A 149 4.01 1.62 12.15
C PHE A 149 5.48 1.28 11.92
N ALA A 150 6.38 1.82 12.74
CA ALA A 150 7.82 1.56 12.63
C ALA A 150 8.20 0.12 13.04
N ALA A 151 7.37 -0.54 13.84
CA ALA A 151 7.60 -1.91 14.31
C ALA A 151 7.14 -2.99 13.33
N LEU A 152 6.42 -2.60 12.26
CA LEU A 152 5.93 -3.52 11.24
C LEU A 152 6.70 -3.29 9.93
N ASP A 153 7.37 -4.31 9.43
CA ASP A 153 8.01 -4.26 8.12
C ASP A 153 7.30 -5.19 7.13
N ILE A 154 6.96 -4.63 5.97
CA ILE A 154 6.40 -5.36 4.83
C ILE A 154 7.17 -4.91 3.59
N GLY A 155 7.96 -5.82 3.04
CA GLY A 155 8.76 -5.55 1.87
C GLY A 155 7.95 -5.44 0.57
N PRO A 156 8.53 -4.90 -0.48
CA PRO A 156 7.94 -4.92 -1.82
C PRO A 156 7.89 -6.35 -2.37
N CYS A 157 6.96 -6.63 -3.29
CA CYS A 157 6.73 -7.94 -3.89
C CYS A 157 6.48 -9.05 -2.85
N THR A 158 5.73 -8.75 -1.79
CA THR A 158 5.35 -9.71 -0.76
C THR A 158 3.84 -9.89 -0.69
N ARG A 159 3.42 -10.95 -0.02
CA ARG A 159 2.02 -11.27 0.25
C ARG A 159 1.67 -11.02 1.71
N THR A 160 0.51 -10.44 1.94
CA THR A 160 -0.12 -10.33 3.27
C THR A 160 -1.52 -10.91 3.20
N LEU A 161 -1.89 -11.75 4.15
CA LEU A 161 -3.21 -12.39 4.21
C LEU A 161 -3.96 -11.92 5.45
N VAL A 162 -5.12 -11.32 5.22
CA VAL A 162 -6.06 -10.88 6.26
C VAL A 162 -7.36 -11.63 6.09
N THR A 163 -7.95 -12.10 7.18
CA THR A 163 -9.20 -12.87 7.14
C THR A 163 -10.27 -12.22 8.00
N PHE A 164 -11.52 -12.29 7.55
CA PHE A 164 -12.68 -11.86 8.32
C PHE A 164 -13.52 -13.07 8.74
N HIS A 165 -13.70 -13.20 10.05
CA HIS A 165 -14.67 -14.07 10.68
C HIS A 165 -15.13 -13.41 11.97
N ASN A 166 -16.27 -12.73 11.92
CA ASN A 166 -16.77 -11.80 12.96
C ASN A 166 -15.89 -10.57 13.22
N ARG A 167 -14.58 -10.68 13.02
CA ARG A 167 -13.59 -9.59 13.07
C ARG A 167 -12.45 -9.86 12.10
N TRP A 168 -11.73 -8.82 11.72
CA TRP A 168 -10.52 -8.95 10.94
C TRP A 168 -9.37 -9.55 11.76
N ARG A 169 -8.54 -10.36 11.12
CA ARG A 169 -7.35 -11.00 11.72
C ARG A 169 -6.24 -11.08 10.69
N VAL A 170 -5.03 -10.71 11.08
CA VAL A 170 -3.83 -10.94 10.27
C VAL A 170 -3.45 -12.42 10.38
N ARG A 171 -3.32 -13.10 9.25
CA ARG A 171 -2.88 -14.50 9.18
C ARG A 171 -1.43 -14.60 8.77
N GLU A 172 -0.99 -13.67 7.92
CA GLU A 172 0.35 -13.61 7.38
C GLU A 172 0.65 -12.16 7.01
N ALA A 173 1.86 -11.68 7.26
CA ALA A 173 2.29 -10.34 6.90
C ALA A 173 3.67 -10.38 6.22
N GLY A 174 3.77 -9.80 5.02
CA GLY A 174 5.03 -9.64 4.31
C GLY A 174 5.73 -10.95 3.90
N ALA A 175 4.98 -12.05 3.69
CA ALA A 175 5.58 -13.30 3.27
C ALA A 175 6.07 -13.25 1.82
N ALA A 176 7.16 -13.95 1.52
CA ALA A 176 7.65 -14.11 0.16
C ALA A 176 6.58 -14.78 -0.71
N ILE A 177 6.42 -14.30 -1.94
CA ILE A 177 5.56 -14.94 -2.92
C ILE A 177 6.34 -16.10 -3.52
N THR A 178 5.92 -17.33 -3.21
CA THR A 178 6.44 -18.54 -3.86
C THR A 178 5.57 -18.84 -5.09
N PHE A 179 6.20 -19.05 -6.23
CA PHE A 179 5.57 -19.35 -7.51
C PHE A 179 5.66 -20.84 -7.82
#